data_0fda776445fd09ffec51bbb45f5febe8
#
_entry.id   0fda776445fd09ffec51bbb45f5febe8
#
_cell.length_a   1.000
_cell.length_b   1.000
_cell.length_c   1.000
_cell.angle_alpha   90.00
_cell.angle_beta   90.00
_cell.angle_gamma   90.00
#
_symmetry.space_group_name_H-M   'P 1'
#
loop_
_entity.id
_entity.type
_entity.pdbx_description
1 polymer ?
#
loop_
_entity_poly.entity_id
_entity_poly.type
_entity_poly.pdbx_seq_one_letter_code
_entity_poly.pdbx_strand_id
1 'polypeptide(L)'
;MSINLFDLSGKVALITGGTHGLGMSMAMGLGKAGATLIINGASSKEKLNKAVTEYKAEGLKVFGYLFDVTDETQVIDNIKKIENEVGHIDILVNNAGIIKRTPLEDMEVKDFEQVLKVDLVSPFIMSKHIVKGMISRKEGKIINICSMMSELGRNTVGAYAAAKGGLKMLTKNMATEWSKHNIQVNGIGPGYFATTQTEPIRVDGHPFNNFIISRTPAGRWGNPEDLQGTAIFLASKASNFVSGQIVYVDGGILATIGKPSNED
;
A
#
# COMPACT_ATOMS: atom_id res chain seq x y z
N MET A 1 6.73 -30.15 9.41
CA MET A 1 5.41 -29.44 9.36
C MET A 1 5.64 -28.13 8.61
N SER A 2 4.99 -27.92 7.47
CA SER A 2 5.02 -26.61 6.83
C SER A 2 4.21 -25.64 7.69
N ILE A 3 4.73 -24.44 7.96
CA ILE A 3 4.00 -23.40 8.70
C ILE A 3 2.95 -22.83 7.72
N ASN A 4 1.74 -23.42 7.70
CA ASN A 4 0.64 -23.04 6.82
C ASN A 4 -0.04 -21.69 7.21
N LEU A 5 0.55 -20.93 8.16
CA LEU A 5 0.00 -19.67 8.63
C LEU A 5 0.07 -18.55 7.58
N PHE A 6 1.03 -18.63 6.65
CA PHE A 6 1.28 -17.62 5.62
C PHE A 6 0.72 -18.00 4.24
N ASP A 7 0.07 -19.16 4.14
CA ASP A 7 -0.54 -19.63 2.89
C ASP A 7 -1.79 -18.80 2.56
N LEU A 8 -1.83 -18.30 1.32
CA LEU A 8 -2.94 -17.51 0.77
C LEU A 8 -3.68 -18.26 -0.34
N SER A 9 -3.47 -19.59 -0.45
CA SER A 9 -4.17 -20.41 -1.45
C SER A 9 -5.68 -20.29 -1.29
N GLY A 10 -6.37 -20.07 -2.42
CA GLY A 10 -7.81 -19.85 -2.47
C GLY A 10 -8.28 -18.46 -2.06
N LYS A 11 -7.40 -17.54 -1.64
CA LYS A 11 -7.73 -16.15 -1.34
C LYS A 11 -7.65 -15.26 -2.58
N VAL A 12 -8.51 -14.25 -2.64
CA VAL A 12 -8.54 -13.23 -3.68
C VAL A 12 -8.05 -11.91 -3.10
N ALA A 13 -6.98 -11.38 -3.65
CA ALA A 13 -6.36 -10.13 -3.21
C ALA A 13 -6.53 -9.02 -4.26
N LEU A 14 -7.17 -7.91 -3.88
CA LEU A 14 -7.29 -6.70 -4.70
C LEU A 14 -6.24 -5.67 -4.24
N ILE A 15 -5.40 -5.24 -5.19
CA ILE A 15 -4.35 -4.25 -4.95
C ILE A 15 -4.61 -3.02 -5.83
N THR A 16 -4.90 -1.88 -5.21
CA THR A 16 -5.03 -0.62 -5.94
C THR A 16 -3.66 -0.07 -6.31
N GLY A 17 -3.52 0.45 -7.54
CA GLY A 17 -2.20 0.91 -8.02
C GLY A 17 -1.17 -0.22 -8.15
N GLY A 18 -1.61 -1.45 -8.47
CA GLY A 18 -0.77 -2.64 -8.58
C GLY A 18 0.01 -2.77 -9.89
N THR A 19 0.07 -1.73 -10.73
CA THR A 19 0.69 -1.81 -12.06
C THR A 19 2.19 -1.56 -12.08
N HIS A 20 2.79 -1.10 -10.98
CA HIS A 20 4.23 -0.80 -10.87
C HIS A 20 4.65 -0.57 -9.42
N GLY A 21 5.97 -0.45 -9.20
CA GLY A 21 6.55 -0.02 -7.92
C GLY A 21 6.17 -0.90 -6.73
N LEU A 22 5.88 -0.27 -5.58
CA LEU A 22 5.62 -0.98 -4.33
C LEU A 22 4.35 -1.84 -4.40
N GLY A 23 3.29 -1.33 -5.06
CA GLY A 23 2.05 -2.08 -5.24
C GLY A 23 2.26 -3.35 -6.05
N MET A 24 3.06 -3.29 -7.11
CA MET A 24 3.41 -4.45 -7.91
C MET A 24 4.23 -5.47 -7.10
N SER A 25 5.23 -5.02 -6.36
CA SER A 25 6.05 -5.91 -5.54
C SER A 25 5.23 -6.63 -4.48
N MET A 26 4.39 -5.90 -3.72
CA MET A 26 3.50 -6.52 -2.73
C MET A 26 2.55 -7.53 -3.37
N ALA A 27 1.95 -7.20 -4.53
CA ALA A 27 1.09 -8.11 -5.27
C ALA A 27 1.82 -9.37 -5.71
N MET A 28 3.07 -9.26 -6.22
CA MET A 28 3.93 -10.41 -6.54
C MET A 28 4.11 -11.32 -5.32
N GLY A 29 4.42 -10.74 -4.16
CA GLY A 29 4.56 -11.50 -2.91
C GLY A 29 3.28 -12.25 -2.53
N LEU A 30 2.13 -11.57 -2.57
CA LEU A 30 0.83 -12.19 -2.27
C LEU A 30 0.49 -13.31 -3.26
N GLY A 31 0.77 -13.11 -4.56
CA GLY A 31 0.58 -14.13 -5.59
C GLY A 31 1.48 -15.35 -5.38
N LYS A 32 2.76 -15.15 -5.06
CA LYS A 32 3.72 -16.23 -4.75
C LYS A 32 3.32 -16.99 -3.46
N ALA A 33 2.60 -16.35 -2.56
CA ALA A 33 2.00 -17.00 -1.40
C ALA A 33 0.67 -17.73 -1.69
N GLY A 34 0.21 -17.75 -2.95
CA GLY A 34 -0.95 -18.53 -3.39
C GLY A 34 -2.22 -17.72 -3.70
N ALA A 35 -2.23 -16.41 -3.51
CA ALA A 35 -3.42 -15.60 -3.77
C ALA A 35 -3.71 -15.45 -5.28
N THR A 36 -4.98 -15.44 -5.65
CA THR A 36 -5.44 -14.92 -6.94
C THR A 36 -5.40 -13.38 -6.87
N LEU A 37 -4.71 -12.76 -7.81
CA LEU A 37 -4.48 -11.32 -7.82
C LEU A 37 -5.51 -10.58 -8.66
N ILE A 38 -5.98 -9.47 -8.13
CA ILE A 38 -6.70 -8.44 -8.87
C ILE A 38 -5.89 -7.16 -8.76
N ILE A 39 -5.43 -6.64 -9.88
CA ILE A 39 -4.69 -5.38 -9.90
C ILE A 39 -5.53 -4.28 -10.55
N ASN A 40 -5.57 -3.13 -9.89
CA ASN A 40 -6.21 -1.94 -10.41
C ASN A 40 -5.18 -0.99 -11.01
N GLY A 41 -5.52 -0.44 -12.18
CA GLY A 41 -4.90 0.73 -12.78
C GLY A 41 -5.92 1.84 -12.94
N ALA A 42 -5.49 3.11 -12.90
CA ALA A 42 -6.42 4.25 -12.92
C ALA A 42 -6.70 4.79 -14.34
N SER A 43 -5.70 4.89 -15.22
CA SER A 43 -5.83 5.71 -16.44
C SER A 43 -5.29 5.08 -17.73
N SER A 44 -4.40 4.09 -17.66
CA SER A 44 -3.77 3.51 -18.85
C SER A 44 -4.02 2.02 -18.96
N LYS A 45 -4.84 1.64 -19.94
CA LYS A 45 -5.10 0.23 -20.28
C LYS A 45 -3.83 -0.48 -20.75
N GLU A 46 -2.94 0.23 -21.45
CA GLU A 46 -1.66 -0.31 -21.92
C GLU A 46 -0.76 -0.69 -20.75
N LYS A 47 -0.57 0.24 -19.78
CA LYS A 47 0.22 -0.04 -18.56
C LYS A 47 -0.37 -1.18 -17.74
N LEU A 48 -1.70 -1.24 -17.63
CA LEU A 48 -2.38 -2.32 -16.95
C LEU A 48 -2.15 -3.66 -17.63
N ASN A 49 -2.31 -3.73 -18.97
CA ASN A 49 -2.09 -4.95 -19.73
C ASN A 49 -0.63 -5.42 -19.66
N LYS A 50 0.33 -4.49 -19.73
CA LYS A 50 1.75 -4.79 -19.56
C LYS A 50 2.00 -5.42 -18.17
N ALA A 51 1.50 -4.81 -17.12
CA ALA A 51 1.64 -5.35 -15.76
C ALA A 51 1.00 -6.76 -15.64
N VAL A 52 -0.20 -6.97 -16.17
CA VAL A 52 -0.85 -8.30 -16.21
C VAL A 52 0.02 -9.33 -16.92
N THR A 53 0.68 -8.96 -18.01
CA THR A 53 1.60 -9.86 -18.73
C THR A 53 2.82 -10.21 -17.87
N GLU A 54 3.40 -9.23 -17.17
CA GLU A 54 4.53 -9.46 -16.26
C GLU A 54 4.16 -10.42 -15.12
N TYR A 55 3.00 -10.24 -14.48
CA TYR A 55 2.52 -11.16 -13.45
C TYR A 55 2.30 -12.58 -13.97
N LYS A 56 1.73 -12.71 -15.18
CA LYS A 56 1.52 -14.03 -15.82
C LYS A 56 2.83 -14.72 -16.19
N ALA A 57 3.86 -13.97 -16.58
CA ALA A 57 5.19 -14.50 -16.86
C ALA A 57 5.84 -15.11 -15.60
N GLU A 58 5.50 -14.60 -14.40
CA GLU A 58 5.88 -15.18 -13.10
C GLU A 58 5.00 -16.38 -12.68
N GLY A 59 4.11 -16.85 -13.55
CA GLY A 59 3.20 -17.97 -13.26
C GLY A 59 2.02 -17.62 -12.35
N LEU A 60 1.73 -16.34 -12.13
CA LEU A 60 0.70 -15.90 -11.18
C LEU A 60 -0.68 -15.79 -11.83
N LYS A 61 -1.72 -16.16 -11.08
CA LYS A 61 -3.11 -15.98 -11.50
C LYS A 61 -3.52 -14.54 -11.22
N VAL A 62 -3.73 -13.73 -12.27
CA VAL A 62 -3.97 -12.30 -12.17
C VAL A 62 -5.04 -11.82 -13.15
N PHE A 63 -5.84 -10.85 -12.67
CA PHE A 63 -6.85 -10.13 -13.44
C PHE A 63 -6.61 -8.62 -13.32
N GLY A 64 -6.79 -7.87 -14.38
CA GLY A 64 -6.59 -6.42 -14.42
C GLY A 64 -7.90 -5.66 -14.61
N TYR A 65 -8.14 -4.64 -13.79
CA TYR A 65 -9.31 -3.76 -13.88
C TYR A 65 -8.88 -2.30 -13.92
N LEU A 66 -9.47 -1.55 -14.87
CA LEU A 66 -9.18 -0.13 -15.07
C LEU A 66 -10.33 0.70 -14.51
N PHE A 67 -10.09 1.41 -13.41
CA PHE A 67 -11.04 2.34 -12.81
C PHE A 67 -10.35 3.34 -11.88
N ASP A 68 -10.96 4.51 -11.72
CA ASP A 68 -10.49 5.53 -10.78
C ASP A 68 -11.02 5.22 -9.37
N VAL A 69 -10.11 4.95 -8.45
CA VAL A 69 -10.42 4.65 -7.04
C VAL A 69 -11.03 5.85 -6.30
N THR A 70 -10.96 7.06 -6.86
CA THR A 70 -11.56 8.29 -6.31
C THR A 70 -12.98 8.53 -6.79
N ASP A 71 -13.46 7.74 -7.74
CA ASP A 71 -14.84 7.75 -8.26
C ASP A 71 -15.64 6.61 -7.62
N GLU A 72 -16.50 6.94 -6.67
CA GLU A 72 -17.26 5.95 -5.91
C GLU A 72 -18.17 5.09 -6.81
N THR A 73 -18.72 5.63 -7.90
CA THR A 73 -19.55 4.89 -8.84
C THR A 73 -18.75 3.83 -9.57
N GLN A 74 -17.58 4.20 -10.12
CA GLN A 74 -16.68 3.26 -10.77
C GLN A 74 -16.21 2.16 -9.78
N VAL A 75 -15.93 2.51 -8.52
CA VAL A 75 -15.56 1.56 -7.48
C VAL A 75 -16.67 0.53 -7.25
N ILE A 76 -17.91 0.96 -7.07
CA ILE A 76 -19.06 0.07 -6.85
C ILE A 76 -19.25 -0.89 -8.03
N ASP A 77 -19.22 -0.38 -9.25
CA ASP A 77 -19.46 -1.17 -10.45
C ASP A 77 -18.33 -2.20 -10.67
N ASN A 78 -17.08 -1.79 -10.45
CA ASN A 78 -15.95 -2.70 -10.60
C ASN A 78 -15.88 -3.74 -9.48
N ILE A 79 -16.22 -3.42 -8.23
CA ILE A 79 -16.31 -4.43 -7.15
C ILE A 79 -17.34 -5.50 -7.52
N LYS A 80 -18.55 -5.11 -7.96
CA LYS A 80 -19.58 -6.07 -8.42
C LYS A 80 -19.07 -6.93 -9.56
N LYS A 81 -18.41 -6.33 -10.55
CA LYS A 81 -17.83 -7.04 -11.69
C LYS A 81 -16.76 -8.04 -11.25
N ILE A 82 -15.85 -7.63 -10.39
CA ILE A 82 -14.80 -8.48 -9.83
C ILE A 82 -15.39 -9.68 -9.08
N GLU A 83 -16.36 -9.44 -8.20
CA GLU A 83 -16.98 -10.51 -7.41
C GLU A 83 -17.73 -11.52 -8.29
N ASN A 84 -18.33 -11.07 -9.40
CA ASN A 84 -18.99 -11.95 -10.35
C ASN A 84 -18.01 -12.75 -11.23
N GLU A 85 -16.88 -12.17 -11.64
CA GLU A 85 -15.95 -12.77 -12.60
C GLU A 85 -14.85 -13.61 -11.93
N VAL A 86 -14.41 -13.21 -10.72
CA VAL A 86 -13.24 -13.80 -10.05
C VAL A 86 -13.61 -14.45 -8.73
N GLY A 87 -14.46 -13.81 -7.95
CA GLY A 87 -14.88 -14.26 -6.62
C GLY A 87 -14.78 -13.15 -5.57
N HIS A 88 -15.15 -13.50 -4.35
CA HIS A 88 -15.14 -12.56 -3.23
C HIS A 88 -13.74 -12.02 -2.94
N ILE A 89 -13.65 -10.73 -2.65
CA ILE A 89 -12.40 -10.09 -2.26
C ILE A 89 -12.14 -10.40 -0.78
N ASP A 90 -11.09 -11.19 -0.51
CA ASP A 90 -10.67 -11.57 0.84
C ASP A 90 -9.65 -10.61 1.43
N ILE A 91 -8.80 -10.03 0.56
CA ILE A 91 -7.71 -9.15 0.93
C ILE A 91 -7.80 -7.88 0.08
N LEU A 92 -7.81 -6.72 0.74
CA LEU A 92 -7.72 -5.42 0.08
C LEU A 92 -6.40 -4.75 0.46
N VAL A 93 -5.60 -4.35 -0.54
CA VAL A 93 -4.42 -3.51 -0.35
C VAL A 93 -4.69 -2.15 -0.97
N ASN A 94 -4.93 -1.15 -0.14
CA ASN A 94 -5.08 0.25 -0.52
C ASN A 94 -3.69 0.86 -0.72
N ASN A 95 -3.15 0.74 -1.94
CA ASN A 95 -1.81 1.20 -2.28
C ASN A 95 -1.80 2.40 -3.24
N ALA A 96 -2.85 2.63 -4.02
CA ALA A 96 -2.92 3.79 -4.91
C ALA A 96 -2.63 5.08 -4.12
N GLY A 97 -1.76 5.92 -4.66
CA GLY A 97 -1.36 7.16 -4.01
C GLY A 97 -0.58 8.06 -4.96
N ILE A 98 -0.56 9.35 -4.64
CA ILE A 98 0.18 10.38 -5.35
C ILE A 98 0.94 11.27 -4.37
N ILE A 99 1.98 11.90 -4.85
CA ILE A 99 2.71 12.91 -4.09
C ILE A 99 2.90 14.16 -4.96
N LYS A 100 2.51 15.32 -4.41
CA LYS A 100 2.84 16.63 -4.98
C LYS A 100 3.83 17.31 -4.05
N ARG A 101 4.95 17.74 -4.62
CA ARG A 101 6.04 18.39 -3.86
C ARG A 101 6.01 19.89 -4.12
N THR A 102 5.45 20.63 -3.17
CA THR A 102 5.32 22.09 -3.22
C THR A 102 5.42 22.62 -1.79
N PRO A 103 6.15 23.73 -1.52
CA PRO A 103 6.07 24.41 -0.25
C PRO A 103 4.63 24.72 0.13
N LEU A 104 4.27 24.66 1.42
CA LEU A 104 2.86 24.82 1.83
C LEU A 104 2.29 26.18 1.49
N GLU A 105 3.10 27.23 1.58
CA GLU A 105 2.72 28.60 1.22
C GLU A 105 2.42 28.79 -0.28
N ASP A 106 2.99 27.94 -1.14
CA ASP A 106 2.82 27.98 -2.60
C ASP A 106 1.84 26.91 -3.12
N MET A 107 1.37 26.01 -2.24
CA MET A 107 0.53 24.89 -2.66
C MET A 107 -0.90 25.35 -2.95
N GLU A 108 -1.35 25.14 -4.18
CA GLU A 108 -2.74 25.36 -4.54
C GLU A 108 -3.68 24.45 -3.74
N VAL A 109 -4.81 25.00 -3.27
CA VAL A 109 -5.81 24.21 -2.50
C VAL A 109 -6.29 23.00 -3.29
N LYS A 110 -6.53 23.14 -4.60
CA LYS A 110 -6.92 22.02 -5.48
C LYS A 110 -5.92 20.87 -5.48
N ASP A 111 -4.61 21.17 -5.36
CA ASP A 111 -3.54 20.17 -5.36
C ASP A 111 -3.48 19.47 -4.01
N PHE A 112 -3.69 20.21 -2.92
CA PHE A 112 -3.83 19.65 -1.59
C PHE A 112 -5.02 18.68 -1.52
N GLU A 113 -6.20 19.14 -1.98
CA GLU A 113 -7.42 18.33 -2.03
C GLU A 113 -7.27 17.08 -2.90
N GLN A 114 -6.57 17.18 -4.04
CA GLN A 114 -6.32 16.03 -4.91
C GLN A 114 -5.48 14.96 -4.20
N VAL A 115 -4.45 15.35 -3.45
CA VAL A 115 -3.65 14.40 -2.67
C VAL A 115 -4.51 13.74 -1.59
N LEU A 116 -5.31 14.51 -0.84
CA LEU A 116 -6.23 13.95 0.15
C LEU A 116 -7.24 13.00 -0.51
N LYS A 117 -7.79 13.37 -1.65
CA LYS A 117 -8.76 12.54 -2.37
C LYS A 117 -8.19 11.19 -2.74
N VAL A 118 -6.96 11.15 -3.26
CA VAL A 118 -6.32 9.90 -3.69
C VAL A 118 -5.78 9.10 -2.50
N ASP A 119 -5.08 9.74 -1.57
CA ASP A 119 -4.29 9.03 -0.56
C ASP A 119 -5.03 8.75 0.76
N LEU A 120 -6.21 9.38 0.97
CA LEU A 120 -7.02 9.23 2.17
C LEU A 120 -8.47 8.84 1.87
N VAL A 121 -9.14 9.59 0.96
CA VAL A 121 -10.56 9.36 0.69
C VAL A 121 -10.76 8.08 -0.13
N SER A 122 -9.90 7.78 -1.12
CA SER A 122 -10.04 6.57 -1.92
C SER A 122 -9.87 5.27 -1.12
N PRO A 123 -8.90 5.13 -0.17
CA PRO A 123 -8.86 4.00 0.76
C PRO A 123 -10.15 3.82 1.57
N PHE A 124 -10.79 4.92 1.97
CA PHE A 124 -12.09 4.88 2.63
C PHE A 124 -13.18 4.34 1.69
N ILE A 125 -13.29 4.87 0.46
CA ILE A 125 -14.28 4.44 -0.53
C ILE A 125 -14.13 2.94 -0.81
N MET A 126 -12.92 2.47 -1.13
CA MET A 126 -12.64 1.06 -1.40
C MET A 126 -13.02 0.16 -0.23
N SER A 127 -12.57 0.53 0.97
CA SER A 127 -12.83 -0.24 2.19
C SER A 127 -14.32 -0.29 2.53
N LYS A 128 -15.04 0.84 2.44
CA LYS A 128 -16.48 0.97 2.69
C LYS A 128 -17.32 0.00 1.87
N HIS A 129 -16.98 -0.19 0.60
CA HIS A 129 -17.76 -1.03 -0.30
C HIS A 129 -17.37 -2.52 -0.21
N ILE A 130 -16.09 -2.83 -0.02
CA ILE A 130 -15.60 -4.20 0.08
C ILE A 130 -15.92 -4.83 1.46
N VAL A 131 -15.84 -4.05 2.53
CA VAL A 131 -16.05 -4.56 3.90
C VAL A 131 -17.43 -5.15 4.11
N LYS A 132 -18.46 -4.70 3.38
CA LYS A 132 -19.83 -5.26 3.50
C LYS A 132 -19.85 -6.76 3.20
N GLY A 133 -19.19 -7.20 2.15
CA GLY A 133 -19.02 -8.61 1.82
C GLY A 133 -18.17 -9.35 2.88
N MET A 134 -17.09 -8.74 3.36
CA MET A 134 -16.27 -9.31 4.43
C MET A 134 -17.06 -9.48 5.73
N ILE A 135 -17.87 -8.51 6.14
CA ILE A 135 -18.75 -8.59 7.33
C ILE A 135 -19.73 -9.75 7.22
N SER A 136 -20.37 -9.91 6.06
CA SER A 136 -21.31 -11.01 5.81
C SER A 136 -20.65 -12.38 5.96
N ARG A 137 -19.41 -12.52 5.51
CA ARG A 137 -18.63 -13.77 5.59
C ARG A 137 -17.87 -13.95 6.92
N LYS A 138 -17.79 -12.89 7.74
CA LYS A 138 -16.97 -12.83 8.96
C LYS A 138 -15.50 -13.17 8.72
N GLU A 139 -14.96 -12.68 7.62
CA GLU A 139 -13.57 -12.88 7.23
C GLU A 139 -13.13 -11.77 6.28
N GLY A 140 -11.94 -11.18 6.52
CA GLY A 140 -11.34 -10.20 5.64
C GLY A 140 -10.06 -9.58 6.18
N LYS A 141 -9.21 -9.13 5.27
CA LYS A 141 -7.97 -8.41 5.58
C LYS A 141 -7.92 -7.12 4.76
N ILE A 142 -7.69 -6.00 5.43
CA ILE A 142 -7.50 -4.70 4.79
C ILE A 142 -6.13 -4.17 5.18
N ILE A 143 -5.32 -3.83 4.19
CA ILE A 143 -3.97 -3.32 4.35
C ILE A 143 -3.90 -1.93 3.70
N ASN A 144 -3.71 -0.90 4.50
CA ASN A 144 -3.56 0.47 4.04
C ASN A 144 -2.08 0.82 3.90
N ILE A 145 -1.65 1.32 2.74
CA ILE A 145 -0.27 1.75 2.56
C ILE A 145 -0.13 3.18 3.09
N CYS A 146 0.30 3.24 4.34
CA CYS A 146 0.72 4.44 5.05
C CYS A 146 2.09 4.92 4.56
N SER A 147 2.85 5.55 5.41
CA SER A 147 4.21 6.01 5.15
C SER A 147 4.90 6.31 6.48
N MET A 148 6.21 6.39 6.51
CA MET A 148 6.91 7.03 7.61
C MET A 148 6.47 8.51 7.79
N MET A 149 5.95 9.14 6.71
CA MET A 149 5.31 10.47 6.78
C MET A 149 3.97 10.47 7.54
N SER A 150 3.50 9.33 7.99
CA SER A 150 2.39 9.26 8.97
C SER A 150 2.84 9.67 10.40
N GLU A 151 4.16 9.74 10.64
CA GLU A 151 4.79 10.12 11.92
C GLU A 151 5.65 11.38 11.79
N LEU A 152 6.25 11.60 10.62
CA LEU A 152 7.24 12.65 10.39
C LEU A 152 6.73 13.69 9.40
N GLY A 153 7.14 14.94 9.59
CA GLY A 153 7.03 16.00 8.61
C GLY A 153 8.31 16.13 7.77
N ARG A 154 8.14 16.56 6.52
CA ARG A 154 9.22 16.93 5.63
C ARG A 154 8.78 18.11 4.75
N ASN A 155 9.72 19.00 4.43
CA ASN A 155 9.46 20.12 3.52
C ASN A 155 8.87 19.62 2.19
N THR A 156 7.94 20.38 1.66
CA THR A 156 7.28 20.20 0.35
C THR A 156 6.32 19.01 0.24
N VAL A 157 6.10 18.22 1.27
CA VAL A 157 5.19 17.06 1.24
C VAL A 157 4.02 17.17 2.22
N GLY A 158 3.62 18.39 2.59
CA GLY A 158 2.60 18.63 3.62
C GLY A 158 1.26 17.94 3.35
N ALA A 159 0.72 18.05 2.14
CA ALA A 159 -0.53 17.38 1.76
C ALA A 159 -0.43 15.85 1.88
N TYR A 160 0.70 15.27 1.42
CA TYR A 160 0.96 13.84 1.52
C TYR A 160 1.07 13.38 2.98
N ALA A 161 1.82 14.11 3.81
CA ALA A 161 1.96 13.80 5.23
C ALA A 161 0.61 13.88 5.96
N ALA A 162 -0.20 14.90 5.67
CA ALA A 162 -1.56 15.03 6.19
C ALA A 162 -2.44 13.84 5.80
N ALA A 163 -2.42 13.44 4.51
CA ALA A 163 -3.16 12.28 4.04
C ALA A 163 -2.72 10.99 4.71
N LYS A 164 -1.40 10.74 4.81
CA LYS A 164 -0.86 9.49 5.42
C LYS A 164 -1.03 9.47 6.95
N GLY A 165 -0.98 10.61 7.62
CA GLY A 165 -1.36 10.75 9.03
C GLY A 165 -2.84 10.45 9.25
N GLY A 166 -3.72 11.00 8.39
CA GLY A 166 -5.15 10.70 8.37
C GLY A 166 -5.42 9.22 8.11
N LEU A 167 -4.73 8.59 7.14
CA LEU A 167 -4.89 7.18 6.80
C LEU A 167 -4.45 6.26 7.97
N LYS A 168 -3.39 6.63 8.70
CA LYS A 168 -3.00 5.95 9.93
C LYS A 168 -4.15 5.93 10.95
N MET A 169 -4.79 7.08 11.20
CA MET A 169 -5.91 7.15 12.14
C MET A 169 -7.16 6.45 11.60
N LEU A 170 -7.44 6.56 10.30
CA LEU A 170 -8.54 5.85 9.66
C LEU A 170 -8.37 4.32 9.77
N THR A 171 -7.14 3.81 9.62
CA THR A 171 -6.82 2.38 9.83
C THR A 171 -7.21 1.92 11.22
N LYS A 172 -6.90 2.69 12.26
CA LYS A 172 -7.26 2.38 13.65
C LYS A 172 -8.79 2.38 13.87
N ASN A 173 -9.49 3.37 13.31
CA ASN A 173 -10.95 3.43 13.42
C ASN A 173 -11.63 2.28 12.70
N MET A 174 -11.23 1.96 11.47
CA MET A 174 -11.72 0.79 10.73
C MET A 174 -11.48 -0.51 11.53
N ALA A 175 -10.31 -0.66 12.13
CA ALA A 175 -10.01 -1.82 12.99
C ALA A 175 -10.95 -1.89 14.19
N THR A 176 -11.19 -0.77 14.87
CA THR A 176 -12.09 -0.69 16.02
C THR A 176 -13.51 -1.12 15.67
N GLU A 177 -14.01 -0.70 14.51
CA GLU A 177 -15.39 -1.00 14.11
C GLU A 177 -15.56 -2.42 13.59
N TRP A 178 -14.55 -2.98 12.88
CA TRP A 178 -14.72 -4.20 12.09
C TRP A 178 -14.08 -5.45 12.69
N SER A 179 -13.19 -5.32 13.69
CA SER A 179 -12.53 -6.50 14.30
C SER A 179 -13.52 -7.49 14.93
N LYS A 180 -14.67 -7.00 15.45
CA LYS A 180 -15.75 -7.87 15.97
C LYS A 180 -16.37 -8.79 14.90
N HIS A 181 -16.15 -8.49 13.63
CA HIS A 181 -16.57 -9.31 12.50
C HIS A 181 -15.45 -10.18 11.95
N ASN A 182 -14.36 -10.35 12.70
CA ASN A 182 -13.15 -11.08 12.28
C ASN A 182 -12.48 -10.47 11.03
N ILE A 183 -12.49 -9.14 10.92
CA ILE A 183 -11.81 -8.39 9.87
C ILE A 183 -10.66 -7.64 10.51
N GLN A 184 -9.44 -7.90 10.07
CA GLN A 184 -8.25 -7.19 10.53
C GLN A 184 -7.91 -6.08 9.55
N VAL A 185 -7.76 -4.86 10.08
CA VAL A 185 -7.35 -3.68 9.32
C VAL A 185 -6.03 -3.18 9.87
N ASN A 186 -5.00 -3.20 9.05
CA ASN A 186 -3.66 -2.78 9.43
C ASN A 186 -3.05 -1.89 8.34
N GLY A 187 -1.92 -1.28 8.66
CA GLY A 187 -1.15 -0.49 7.71
C GLY A 187 0.27 -1.02 7.53
N ILE A 188 0.84 -0.75 6.37
CA ILE A 188 2.28 -0.82 6.14
C ILE A 188 2.77 0.61 5.98
N GLY A 189 3.82 0.99 6.69
CA GLY A 189 4.45 2.30 6.61
C GLY A 189 5.84 2.21 5.95
N PRO A 190 5.93 2.30 4.62
CA PRO A 190 7.23 2.27 3.94
C PRO A 190 8.10 3.48 4.30
N GLY A 191 9.42 3.24 4.41
CA GLY A 191 10.44 4.27 4.37
C GLY A 191 10.76 4.71 2.94
N TYR A 192 12.05 4.88 2.64
CA TYR A 192 12.53 5.20 1.30
C TYR A 192 12.89 3.94 0.53
N PHE A 193 12.25 3.75 -0.62
CA PHE A 193 12.39 2.56 -1.47
C PHE A 193 12.96 2.89 -2.85
N ALA A 194 13.79 1.99 -3.35
CA ALA A 194 14.34 2.04 -4.70
C ALA A 194 13.26 1.63 -5.71
N THR A 195 12.64 2.63 -6.31
CA THR A 195 11.66 2.47 -7.39
C THR A 195 12.12 3.26 -8.62
N THR A 196 11.46 3.07 -9.75
CA THR A 196 11.70 3.87 -10.96
C THR A 196 11.53 5.37 -10.69
N GLN A 197 10.59 5.76 -9.82
CA GLN A 197 10.38 7.17 -9.47
C GLN A 197 11.53 7.79 -8.68
N THR A 198 12.29 6.98 -7.93
CA THR A 198 13.41 7.44 -7.10
C THR A 198 14.76 7.28 -7.80
N GLU A 199 14.81 6.62 -8.97
CA GLU A 199 16.03 6.36 -9.71
C GLU A 199 16.88 7.62 -9.97
N PRO A 200 16.32 8.76 -10.42
CA PRO A 200 17.11 9.95 -10.69
C PRO A 200 17.82 10.55 -9.46
N ILE A 201 17.34 10.27 -8.26
CA ILE A 201 17.89 10.80 -7.00
C ILE A 201 18.72 9.78 -6.23
N ARG A 202 18.84 8.54 -6.73
CA ARG A 202 19.63 7.44 -6.12
C ARG A 202 21.01 7.28 -6.72
N VAL A 203 21.52 8.32 -7.39
CA VAL A 203 22.86 8.32 -7.96
C VAL A 203 23.89 8.74 -6.91
N ASP A 204 25.11 8.20 -7.03
CA ASP A 204 26.21 8.54 -6.13
C ASP A 204 26.51 10.04 -6.16
N GLY A 205 26.78 10.61 -4.99
CA GLY A 205 27.04 12.04 -4.84
C GLY A 205 25.78 12.92 -4.83
N HIS A 206 24.59 12.39 -5.12
CA HIS A 206 23.38 13.18 -5.02
C HIS A 206 23.07 13.52 -3.55
N PRO A 207 22.90 14.80 -3.16
CA PRO A 207 22.74 15.18 -1.75
C PRO A 207 21.59 14.46 -1.02
N PHE A 208 20.50 14.22 -1.75
CA PHE A 208 19.34 13.52 -1.20
C PHE A 208 19.61 12.02 -1.01
N ASN A 209 20.39 11.38 -1.88
CA ASN A 209 20.83 10.01 -1.71
C ASN A 209 21.66 9.85 -0.45
N ASN A 210 22.67 10.71 -0.27
CA ASN A 210 23.53 10.72 0.91
C ASN A 210 22.72 10.94 2.20
N PHE A 211 21.77 11.89 2.16
CA PHE A 211 20.85 12.14 3.29
C PHE A 211 20.04 10.89 3.65
N ILE A 212 19.46 10.20 2.66
CA ILE A 212 18.64 9.00 2.93
C ILE A 212 19.50 7.88 3.51
N ILE A 213 20.67 7.62 2.93
CA ILE A 213 21.59 6.56 3.39
C ILE A 213 22.06 6.85 4.81
N SER A 214 22.49 8.08 5.10
CA SER A 214 22.95 8.47 6.46
C SER A 214 21.83 8.46 7.50
N ARG A 215 20.60 8.75 7.09
CA ARG A 215 19.42 8.80 7.99
C ARG A 215 18.81 7.42 8.23
N THR A 216 19.11 6.43 7.38
CA THR A 216 18.58 5.07 7.46
C THR A 216 19.57 4.16 8.20
N PRO A 217 19.29 3.65 9.41
CA PRO A 217 20.21 2.76 10.13
C PRO A 217 20.66 1.53 9.33
N ALA A 218 19.79 1.00 8.45
CA ALA A 218 20.14 -0.10 7.55
C ALA A 218 21.17 0.31 6.46
N GLY A 219 21.56 1.57 6.33
CA GLY A 219 22.57 2.07 5.40
C GLY A 219 22.21 1.96 3.92
N ARG A 220 20.94 1.75 3.58
CA ARG A 220 20.49 1.56 2.20
C ARG A 220 19.05 2.02 1.97
N TRP A 221 18.70 2.22 0.73
CA TRP A 221 17.30 2.24 0.30
C TRP A 221 16.68 0.85 0.48
N GLY A 222 15.40 0.80 0.81
CA GLY A 222 14.64 -0.45 0.76
C GLY A 222 14.47 -0.92 -0.68
N ASN A 223 14.54 -2.22 -0.91
CA ASN A 223 14.09 -2.82 -2.17
C ASN A 223 12.60 -3.07 -2.10
N PRO A 224 11.83 -2.94 -3.20
CA PRO A 224 10.38 -3.21 -3.19
C PRO A 224 10.02 -4.58 -2.59
N GLU A 225 10.89 -5.58 -2.74
CA GLU A 225 10.75 -6.94 -2.20
C GLU A 225 10.78 -6.98 -0.67
N ASP A 226 11.43 -6.02 0.00
CA ASP A 226 11.46 -5.93 1.47
C ASP A 226 10.04 -5.74 2.07
N LEU A 227 9.06 -5.31 1.26
CA LEU A 227 7.66 -5.19 1.68
C LEU A 227 6.85 -6.49 1.59
N GLN A 228 7.30 -7.47 0.78
CA GLN A 228 6.50 -8.66 0.47
C GLN A 228 6.19 -9.46 1.74
N GLY A 229 7.18 -9.71 2.59
CA GLY A 229 7.01 -10.46 3.83
C GLY A 229 5.96 -9.83 4.77
N THR A 230 6.00 -8.52 4.93
CA THR A 230 5.01 -7.79 5.75
C THR A 230 3.61 -7.85 5.13
N ALA A 231 3.50 -7.71 3.81
CA ALA A 231 2.22 -7.81 3.10
C ALA A 231 1.61 -9.21 3.26
N ILE A 232 2.40 -10.28 3.10
CA ILE A 232 1.98 -11.66 3.31
C ILE A 232 1.55 -11.89 4.76
N PHE A 233 2.33 -11.43 5.74
CA PHE A 233 1.99 -11.53 7.15
C PHE A 233 0.62 -10.90 7.43
N LEU A 234 0.42 -9.65 7.04
CA LEU A 234 -0.83 -8.93 7.31
C LEU A 234 -2.03 -9.48 6.53
N ALA A 235 -1.81 -10.12 5.38
CA ALA A 235 -2.84 -10.76 4.56
C ALA A 235 -3.23 -12.16 5.06
N SER A 236 -2.41 -12.80 5.88
CA SER A 236 -2.52 -14.23 6.23
C SER A 236 -3.12 -14.46 7.62
N LYS A 237 -3.30 -15.75 7.95
CA LYS A 237 -3.75 -16.20 9.28
C LYS A 237 -2.77 -15.86 10.39
N ALA A 238 -1.49 -15.63 10.06
CA ALA A 238 -0.45 -15.24 11.02
C ALA A 238 -0.76 -13.91 11.74
N SER A 239 -1.62 -13.06 11.16
CA SER A 239 -2.01 -11.77 11.72
C SER A 239 -3.46 -11.72 12.25
N ASN A 240 -4.10 -12.86 12.55
CA ASN A 240 -5.52 -12.89 12.93
C ASN A 240 -5.86 -12.12 14.22
N PHE A 241 -4.88 -11.85 15.07
CA PHE A 241 -5.05 -11.04 16.28
C PHE A 241 -4.32 -9.69 16.22
N VAL A 242 -3.81 -9.31 15.04
CA VAL A 242 -3.16 -8.03 14.77
C VAL A 242 -4.15 -7.13 14.05
N SER A 243 -4.62 -6.05 14.69
CA SER A 243 -5.56 -5.10 14.10
C SER A 243 -5.28 -3.69 14.61
N GLY A 244 -5.41 -2.69 13.74
CA GLY A 244 -5.15 -1.28 14.03
C GLY A 244 -3.68 -0.91 14.08
N GLN A 245 -2.76 -1.78 13.68
CA GLN A 245 -1.33 -1.54 13.74
C GLN A 245 -0.79 -1.01 12.41
N ILE A 246 0.25 -0.16 12.51
CA ILE A 246 1.05 0.23 11.34
C ILE A 246 2.43 -0.40 11.51
N VAL A 247 2.74 -1.33 10.61
CA VAL A 247 4.08 -1.96 10.57
C VAL A 247 4.98 -1.12 9.67
N TYR A 248 5.94 -0.44 10.27
CA TYR A 248 6.91 0.36 9.53
C TYR A 248 8.01 -0.55 8.96
N VAL A 249 8.21 -0.43 7.64
CA VAL A 249 9.27 -1.11 6.89
C VAL A 249 10.16 -0.01 6.32
N ASP A 250 11.07 0.47 7.12
CA ASP A 250 11.77 1.75 6.88
C ASP A 250 13.29 1.70 7.11
N GLY A 251 13.84 0.50 7.35
CA GLY A 251 15.25 0.33 7.65
C GLY A 251 15.70 0.99 8.96
N GLY A 252 14.75 1.30 9.86
CA GLY A 252 15.00 1.89 11.18
C GLY A 252 14.95 3.41 11.22
N ILE A 253 14.48 4.09 10.17
CA ILE A 253 14.40 5.57 10.15
C ILE A 253 13.60 6.12 11.34
N LEU A 254 12.48 5.49 11.68
CA LEU A 254 11.63 5.93 12.81
C LEU A 254 12.16 5.49 14.18
N ALA A 255 13.12 4.58 14.23
CA ALA A 255 13.69 4.09 15.48
C ALA A 255 14.85 4.97 16.01
N THR A 256 15.34 5.93 15.21
CA THR A 256 16.52 6.72 15.56
C THR A 256 16.29 8.22 15.41
N ILE A 257 16.91 8.98 16.31
CA ILE A 257 17.05 10.43 16.17
C ILE A 257 18.06 10.81 15.04
N GLY A 258 18.90 9.87 14.63
CA GLY A 258 20.03 10.08 13.73
C GLY A 258 21.35 10.08 14.50
N LYS A 259 22.45 10.12 13.76
CA LYS A 259 23.80 10.26 14.32
C LYS A 259 24.49 11.51 13.77
N PRO A 260 25.40 12.13 14.53
CA PRO A 260 26.26 13.18 14.00
C PRO A 260 27.09 12.70 12.80
N SER A 261 27.47 13.62 11.91
CA SER A 261 28.23 13.28 10.71
C SER A 261 29.66 12.76 10.96
N ASN A 262 30.15 12.88 12.19
CA ASN A 262 31.46 12.48 12.64
C ASN A 262 31.46 11.19 13.50
N GLU A 263 30.33 10.53 13.63
CA GLU A 263 30.21 9.22 14.29
C GLU A 263 30.04 8.13 13.23
N ASP A 264 30.93 7.12 13.27
CA ASP A 264 30.88 5.91 12.43
C ASP A 264 30.00 4.81 13.04
#